data_0de6f04727dd9f44a3df9169080a9ca8
#
_entry.id   0de6f04727dd9f44a3df9169080a9ca8
#
_cell.length_a   1.000
_cell.length_b   1.000
_cell.length_c   1.000
_cell.angle_alpha   90.00
_cell.angle_beta   90.00
_cell.angle_gamma   90.00
#
_symmetry.space_group_name_H-M   'P 1'
#
loop_
_entity.id
_entity.type
_entity.pdbx_description
1 polymer ?
#
loop_
_entity_poly.entity_id
_entity_poly.type
_entity_poly.pdbx_seq_one_letter_code
_entity_poly.pdbx_strand_id
1 'polypeptide(L)'
;MGILHQIANLVLYGRRITVSYICTDCPRRCGVARGDEIAGVCRSGALPRVARAAAHFGEEPCISGTRGAGTVFFTGCSLRCVFCQNREISRGIGPGQVLTVEALRETMLRLRDTGVHNIELVTGSHFVRPIAEALSGMILGVPVVWNSSGYESVETLRLLDGLIDVYLPDMKYEKHELARRCSGAADYPEVAEAAIREMFRQVGPYKLDGDGLMTRGVLIRHLILPRQELNAMDVMDFVAESFPEGSVLFSLMSQYTPMPGCEQWDDLMETVSRESNENLIYYMKKLGLEGYSQEVAAATGELIPDFDGTGVEMNTEDLKTKNE
;
A
#
# COMPACT_ATOMS: atom_id res chain seq x y z
N MET A 1 -15.09 -16.24 22.85
CA MET A 1 -14.41 -17.57 22.83
C MET A 1 -14.65 -18.20 21.47
N GLY A 2 -13.66 -18.26 20.55
CA GLY A 2 -13.82 -18.96 19.28
C GLY A 2 -13.06 -18.43 18.08
N ILE A 3 -11.88 -17.78 18.21
CA ILE A 3 -11.04 -17.37 17.05
C ILE A 3 -9.63 -18.01 17.12
N LEU A 4 -9.35 -18.86 18.08
CA LEU A 4 -8.01 -19.42 18.31
C LEU A 4 -7.77 -20.81 17.69
N HIS A 5 -8.55 -21.26 16.69
CA HIS A 5 -8.48 -22.65 16.23
C HIS A 5 -8.08 -22.84 14.76
N GLN A 6 -7.21 -21.98 14.22
CA GLN A 6 -6.51 -22.25 12.95
C GLN A 6 -5.01 -21.90 12.98
N ILE A 7 -4.35 -22.13 14.13
CA ILE A 7 -2.90 -22.23 14.14
C ILE A 7 -2.56 -23.68 13.83
N ALA A 8 -2.38 -23.97 12.54
CA ALA A 8 -1.92 -25.28 12.10
C ALA A 8 -0.44 -25.44 12.45
N ASN A 9 -0.17 -26.41 13.31
CA ASN A 9 1.07 -27.15 13.49
C ASN A 9 2.40 -26.42 13.30
N LEU A 10 2.97 -25.98 14.43
CA LEU A 10 4.39 -25.69 14.55
C LEU A 10 5.15 -27.04 14.48
N VAL A 11 5.71 -27.37 13.33
CA VAL A 11 6.58 -28.55 13.20
C VAL A 11 8.02 -28.08 13.31
N LEU A 12 8.62 -28.35 14.46
CA LEU A 12 10.06 -28.20 14.69
C LEU A 12 10.81 -29.36 14.02
N TYR A 13 11.22 -29.19 12.77
CA TYR A 13 12.23 -30.02 12.11
C TYR A 13 13.41 -29.14 11.74
N GLY A 14 14.52 -29.33 12.43
CA GLY A 14 15.85 -28.85 12.08
C GLY A 14 15.93 -27.40 11.56
N ARG A 15 15.80 -26.37 12.44
CA ARG A 15 16.15 -24.96 12.20
C ARG A 15 15.40 -24.20 11.07
N ARG A 16 14.21 -24.64 10.61
CA ARG A 16 13.30 -23.79 9.83
C ARG A 16 11.95 -23.74 10.52
N ILE A 17 11.52 -22.54 10.89
CA ILE A 17 10.16 -22.29 11.35
C ILE A 17 9.32 -22.15 10.09
N THR A 18 8.71 -23.21 9.62
CA THR A 18 7.80 -23.16 8.47
C THR A 18 6.42 -22.77 8.99
N VAL A 19 6.08 -21.51 8.93
CA VAL A 19 4.69 -21.07 9.13
C VAL A 19 3.90 -21.45 7.88
N SER A 20 2.95 -22.37 8.01
CA SER A 20 2.11 -22.76 6.88
C SER A 20 0.64 -22.57 7.26
N TYR A 21 -0.09 -21.81 6.45
CA TYR A 21 -1.53 -21.63 6.56
C TYR A 21 -2.17 -21.52 5.19
N ILE A 22 -3.46 -21.81 5.09
CA ILE A 22 -4.23 -21.61 3.85
C ILE A 22 -4.59 -20.13 3.74
N CYS A 23 -4.06 -19.48 2.73
CA CYS A 23 -4.16 -18.03 2.56
C CYS A 23 -5.51 -17.60 2.01
N THR A 24 -6.21 -16.76 2.77
CA THR A 24 -7.43 -16.05 2.39
C THR A 24 -7.36 -14.56 2.73
N ASP A 25 -6.14 -14.03 2.92
CA ASP A 25 -5.89 -12.71 3.52
C ASP A 25 -6.26 -11.53 2.60
N CYS A 26 -6.41 -11.77 1.31
CA CYS A 26 -6.83 -10.71 0.39
C CYS A 26 -8.04 -11.15 -0.44
N PRO A 27 -8.72 -10.24 -1.15
CA PRO A 27 -9.91 -10.55 -1.94
C PRO A 27 -9.69 -11.60 -3.02
N ARG A 28 -8.44 -11.87 -3.43
CA ARG A 28 -8.12 -12.96 -4.36
C ARG A 28 -8.44 -14.34 -3.81
N ARG A 29 -8.44 -14.52 -2.49
CA ARG A 29 -8.78 -15.78 -1.78
C ARG A 29 -8.24 -17.01 -2.48
N CYS A 30 -6.96 -16.95 -2.91
CA CYS A 30 -6.35 -17.99 -3.77
C CYS A 30 -6.20 -19.36 -3.11
N GLY A 31 -6.35 -19.47 -1.78
CA GLY A 31 -6.36 -20.75 -1.06
C GLY A 31 -5.03 -21.51 -1.08
N VAL A 32 -3.93 -20.85 -1.39
CA VAL A 32 -2.61 -21.50 -1.41
C VAL A 32 -2.08 -21.71 0.00
N ALA A 33 -1.31 -22.78 0.19
CA ALA A 33 -0.52 -22.94 1.41
C ALA A 33 0.60 -21.90 1.43
N ARG A 34 0.61 -21.04 2.47
CA ARG A 34 1.65 -20.03 2.69
C ARG A 34 2.72 -20.62 3.59
N GLY A 35 3.93 -20.70 3.09
CA GLY A 35 5.12 -21.16 3.78
C GLY A 35 6.35 -20.40 3.27
N ASP A 36 7.50 -21.06 3.21
CA ASP A 36 8.75 -20.46 2.71
C ASP A 36 8.74 -20.26 1.18
N GLU A 37 7.91 -21.04 0.47
CA GLU A 37 7.84 -20.98 -0.97
C GLU A 37 6.96 -19.82 -1.45
N ILE A 38 7.32 -19.29 -2.63
CA ILE A 38 6.56 -18.24 -3.30
C ILE A 38 5.31 -18.84 -3.93
N ALA A 39 4.12 -18.39 -3.48
CA ALA A 39 2.85 -18.91 -3.92
C ALA A 39 1.78 -17.81 -4.11
N GLY A 40 0.66 -18.18 -4.72
CA GLY A 40 -0.50 -17.33 -4.90
C GLY A 40 -0.35 -16.23 -5.95
N VAL A 41 -1.40 -15.41 -6.09
CA VAL A 41 -1.43 -14.29 -7.04
C VAL A 41 -0.38 -13.25 -6.72
N CYS A 42 -0.17 -12.96 -5.43
CA CYS A 42 0.84 -12.00 -4.95
C CYS A 42 2.28 -12.52 -5.08
N ARG A 43 2.47 -13.82 -5.37
CA ARG A 43 3.78 -14.49 -5.47
C ARG A 43 4.66 -14.25 -4.24
N SER A 44 4.14 -14.55 -3.07
CA SER A 44 4.83 -14.29 -1.80
C SER A 44 4.78 -15.52 -0.89
N GLY A 45 5.79 -15.66 -0.04
CA GLY A 45 5.82 -16.60 1.07
C GLY A 45 5.03 -16.11 2.29
N ALA A 46 5.19 -16.76 3.44
CA ALA A 46 4.53 -16.38 4.69
C ALA A 46 5.17 -15.16 5.35
N LEU A 47 6.49 -15.03 5.26
CA LEU A 47 7.25 -13.93 5.84
C LEU A 47 7.39 -12.74 4.88
N PRO A 48 7.47 -11.50 5.40
CA PRO A 48 7.62 -10.30 4.60
C PRO A 48 8.92 -10.33 3.78
N ARG A 49 8.79 -9.99 2.50
CA ARG A 49 9.94 -9.70 1.65
C ARG A 49 9.99 -8.19 1.46
N VAL A 50 11.08 -7.57 1.89
CA VAL A 50 11.29 -6.11 1.83
C VAL A 50 12.34 -5.78 0.79
N ALA A 51 11.98 -4.93 -0.17
CA ALA A 51 12.85 -4.50 -1.27
C ALA A 51 13.68 -3.26 -0.92
N ARG A 52 13.14 -2.41 -0.05
CA ARG A 52 13.81 -1.18 0.40
C ARG A 52 13.19 -0.71 1.73
N ALA A 53 14.02 -0.12 2.59
CA ALA A 53 13.58 0.52 3.83
C ALA A 53 14.41 1.81 4.05
N ALA A 54 13.90 2.97 3.62
CA ALA A 54 14.62 4.24 3.67
C ALA A 54 13.66 5.44 3.72
N ALA A 55 14.18 6.62 4.04
CA ALA A 55 13.42 7.87 3.91
C ALA A 55 13.01 8.09 2.44
N HIS A 56 11.75 8.45 2.24
CA HIS A 56 11.15 8.74 0.94
C HIS A 56 10.44 10.09 0.99
N PHE A 57 10.55 10.87 -0.09
CA PHE A 57 10.06 12.25 -0.17
C PHE A 57 9.00 12.45 -1.27
N GLY A 58 8.53 11.35 -1.86
CA GLY A 58 7.59 11.39 -2.99
C GLY A 58 6.11 11.31 -2.60
N GLU A 59 5.78 11.20 -1.31
CA GLU A 59 4.39 11.17 -0.84
C GLU A 59 3.83 12.60 -0.68
N GLU A 60 2.54 12.71 -0.38
CA GLU A 60 1.88 13.99 -0.17
C GLU A 60 2.59 14.83 0.93
N PRO A 61 2.53 16.16 0.84
CA PRO A 61 3.22 17.05 1.79
C PRO A 61 2.93 16.76 3.27
N CYS A 62 1.71 16.35 3.59
CA CYS A 62 1.32 15.99 4.96
C CYS A 62 1.87 14.63 5.43
N ILE A 63 2.43 13.83 4.53
CA ILE A 63 3.05 12.53 4.82
C ILE A 63 4.58 12.66 4.84
N SER A 64 5.17 13.15 3.73
CA SER A 64 6.63 13.28 3.61
C SER A 64 7.21 14.42 4.43
N GLY A 65 6.53 15.57 4.50
CA GLY A 65 7.05 16.76 5.14
C GLY A 65 8.49 17.10 4.71
N THR A 66 9.29 17.58 5.65
CA THR A 66 10.68 18.00 5.39
C THR A 66 11.72 16.92 5.65
N ARG A 67 11.37 15.85 6.41
CA ARG A 67 12.29 14.77 6.80
C ARG A 67 11.98 13.44 6.11
N GLY A 68 10.94 13.40 5.27
CA GLY A 68 10.49 12.21 4.55
C GLY A 68 9.67 11.24 5.40
N ALA A 69 8.97 10.34 4.72
CA ALA A 69 8.36 9.15 5.30
C ALA A 69 9.41 8.04 5.42
N GLY A 70 9.44 7.31 6.53
CA GLY A 70 10.27 6.11 6.71
C GLY A 70 9.61 4.92 6.04
N THR A 71 9.85 4.75 4.74
CA THR A 71 9.08 3.87 3.88
C THR A 71 9.66 2.48 3.82
N VAL A 72 8.83 1.46 4.06
CA VAL A 72 9.14 0.03 3.90
C VAL A 72 8.38 -0.49 2.68
N PHE A 73 9.08 -0.78 1.59
CA PHE A 73 8.52 -1.33 0.35
C PHE A 73 8.52 -2.86 0.37
N PHE A 74 7.33 -3.45 0.35
CA PHE A 74 7.18 -4.90 0.29
C PHE A 74 7.14 -5.42 -1.14
N THR A 75 7.80 -6.57 -1.38
CA THR A 75 7.79 -7.25 -2.67
C THR A 75 6.56 -8.14 -2.80
N GLY A 76 5.94 -8.12 -3.97
CA GLY A 76 4.67 -8.80 -4.27
C GLY A 76 3.49 -7.85 -4.23
N CYS A 77 2.38 -8.24 -4.86
CA CYS A 77 1.14 -7.44 -4.86
C CYS A 77 -0.05 -8.31 -5.24
N SER A 78 -1.15 -8.19 -4.51
CA SER A 78 -2.41 -8.88 -4.80
C SER A 78 -3.12 -8.35 -6.05
N LEU A 79 -2.88 -7.09 -6.44
CA LEU A 79 -3.56 -6.43 -7.55
C LEU A 79 -2.78 -6.52 -8.87
N ARG A 80 -1.49 -6.17 -8.89
CA ARG A 80 -0.59 -6.31 -10.05
C ARG A 80 -1.03 -5.51 -11.29
N CYS A 81 -1.37 -4.23 -11.10
CA CYS A 81 -1.80 -3.35 -12.18
C CYS A 81 -0.80 -3.31 -13.36
N VAL A 82 -1.29 -3.22 -14.60
CA VAL A 82 -0.45 -3.18 -15.81
C VAL A 82 0.43 -1.94 -15.85
N PHE A 83 -0.06 -0.82 -15.34
CA PHE A 83 0.63 0.47 -15.27
C PHE A 83 1.37 0.70 -13.92
N CYS A 84 1.66 -0.34 -13.15
CA CYS A 84 2.31 -0.17 -11.86
C CYS A 84 3.71 0.42 -12.01
N GLN A 85 3.95 1.59 -11.41
CA GLN A 85 5.28 2.22 -11.36
C GLN A 85 6.27 1.35 -10.58
N ASN A 86 5.83 0.72 -9.48
CA ASN A 86 6.62 -0.21 -8.67
C ASN A 86 6.62 -1.63 -9.25
N ARG A 87 6.58 -1.78 -10.59
CA ARG A 87 6.42 -3.08 -11.26
C ARG A 87 7.57 -4.05 -10.96
N GLU A 88 8.76 -3.55 -10.72
CA GLU A 88 9.93 -4.35 -10.39
C GLU A 88 9.68 -5.23 -9.17
N ILE A 89 9.05 -4.67 -8.13
CA ILE A 89 8.76 -5.37 -6.88
C ILE A 89 7.34 -5.93 -6.83
N SER A 90 6.36 -5.35 -7.54
CA SER A 90 4.95 -5.77 -7.47
C SER A 90 4.66 -7.12 -8.12
N ARG A 91 5.56 -7.61 -8.97
CA ARG A 91 5.39 -8.88 -9.69
C ARG A 91 5.82 -10.12 -8.89
N GLY A 92 6.34 -9.96 -7.67
CA GLY A 92 6.71 -11.02 -6.75
C GLY A 92 7.96 -11.84 -7.14
N ILE A 93 8.69 -11.40 -8.18
CA ILE A 93 9.96 -12.02 -8.63
C ILE A 93 11.11 -11.01 -8.45
N GLY A 94 10.78 -9.82 -7.98
CA GLY A 94 11.71 -8.72 -7.83
C GLY A 94 12.66 -8.86 -6.64
N PRO A 95 13.53 -7.88 -6.46
CA PRO A 95 14.48 -7.82 -5.36
C PRO A 95 13.77 -7.83 -4.01
N GLY A 96 14.54 -8.07 -2.97
CA GLY A 96 14.08 -7.99 -1.60
C GLY A 96 14.59 -9.14 -0.74
N GLN A 97 14.68 -8.87 0.55
CA GLN A 97 15.10 -9.81 1.56
C GLN A 97 13.90 -10.27 2.38
N VAL A 98 13.85 -11.55 2.72
CA VAL A 98 12.84 -12.10 3.62
C VAL A 98 13.24 -11.77 5.05
N LEU A 99 12.37 -11.09 5.77
CA LEU A 99 12.59 -10.70 7.16
C LEU A 99 11.71 -11.53 8.09
N THR A 100 12.26 -11.89 9.26
CA THR A 100 11.44 -12.37 10.38
C THR A 100 10.63 -11.21 10.96
N VAL A 101 9.68 -11.50 11.82
CA VAL A 101 8.90 -10.48 12.54
C VAL A 101 9.82 -9.55 13.34
N GLU A 102 10.81 -10.11 14.01
CA GLU A 102 11.80 -9.36 14.79
C GLU A 102 12.65 -8.46 13.91
N ALA A 103 13.16 -8.97 12.77
CA ALA A 103 13.96 -8.18 11.84
C ALA A 103 13.15 -7.04 11.21
N LEU A 104 11.84 -7.25 10.97
CA LEU A 104 10.95 -6.18 10.51
C LEU A 104 10.76 -5.11 11.59
N ARG A 105 10.59 -5.50 12.86
CA ARG A 105 10.56 -4.56 14.00
C ARG A 105 11.82 -3.71 14.08
N GLU A 106 12.99 -4.35 14.03
CA GLU A 106 14.27 -3.65 14.05
C GLU A 106 14.43 -2.70 12.88
N THR A 107 13.97 -3.09 11.70
CA THR A 107 13.98 -2.21 10.51
C THR A 107 13.13 -0.97 10.72
N MET A 108 11.92 -1.09 11.26
CA MET A 108 11.07 0.06 11.56
C MET A 108 11.68 0.96 12.65
N LEU A 109 12.31 0.38 13.68
CA LEU A 109 13.00 1.15 14.72
C LEU A 109 14.19 1.93 14.16
N ARG A 110 15.03 1.30 13.33
CA ARG A 110 16.14 2.00 12.66
C ARG A 110 15.66 3.15 11.79
N LEU A 111 14.59 2.95 11.00
CA LEU A 111 13.98 4.02 10.21
C LEU A 111 13.53 5.19 11.08
N ARG A 112 12.78 4.91 12.16
CA ARG A 112 12.37 5.93 13.13
C ARG A 112 13.58 6.73 13.65
N ASP A 113 14.66 6.04 13.98
CA ASP A 113 15.86 6.65 14.57
C ASP A 113 16.63 7.56 13.58
N THR A 114 16.32 7.46 12.28
CA THR A 114 16.81 8.44 11.28
C THR A 114 16.10 9.79 11.35
N GLY A 115 15.02 9.89 12.14
CA GLY A 115 14.26 11.12 12.35
C GLY A 115 13.16 11.40 11.32
N VAL A 116 12.72 10.40 10.57
CA VAL A 116 11.58 10.48 9.65
C VAL A 116 10.29 10.87 10.37
N HIS A 117 9.31 11.41 9.63
CA HIS A 117 8.05 11.87 10.22
C HIS A 117 7.10 10.75 10.64
N ASN A 118 7.16 9.60 9.96
CA ASN A 118 6.29 8.45 10.18
C ASN A 118 6.99 7.15 9.73
N ILE A 119 6.38 6.01 9.97
CA ILE A 119 6.76 4.73 9.36
C ILE A 119 5.67 4.33 8.39
N GLU A 120 6.01 4.25 7.12
CA GLU A 120 5.08 3.96 6.04
C GLU A 120 5.30 2.55 5.48
N LEU A 121 4.23 1.75 5.47
CA LEU A 121 4.21 0.36 5.03
C LEU A 121 3.55 0.27 3.66
N VAL A 122 4.35 0.15 2.59
CA VAL A 122 3.86 0.21 1.20
C VAL A 122 3.58 -1.17 0.66
N THR A 123 2.32 -1.39 0.26
CA THR A 123 1.84 -2.65 -0.33
C THR A 123 2.00 -3.86 0.62
N GLY A 124 1.72 -3.65 1.91
CA GLY A 124 1.85 -4.67 2.96
C GLY A 124 0.69 -5.68 3.02
N SER A 125 -0.40 -5.49 2.29
CA SER A 125 -1.69 -6.22 2.43
C SER A 125 -1.56 -7.75 2.42
N HIS A 126 -0.65 -8.29 1.64
CA HIS A 126 -0.41 -9.74 1.53
C HIS A 126 0.54 -10.30 2.62
N PHE A 127 1.06 -9.43 3.48
CA PHE A 127 1.86 -9.73 4.66
C PHE A 127 1.23 -9.18 5.95
N VAL A 128 -0.08 -8.91 5.94
CA VAL A 128 -0.77 -8.27 7.06
C VAL A 128 -0.54 -8.99 8.39
N ARG A 129 -0.53 -10.33 8.41
CA ARG A 129 -0.35 -11.09 9.67
C ARG A 129 1.01 -10.86 10.31
N PRO A 130 2.15 -11.09 9.66
CA PRO A 130 3.45 -10.80 10.24
C PRO A 130 3.68 -9.31 10.49
N ILE A 131 3.06 -8.40 9.72
CA ILE A 131 3.13 -6.97 9.98
C ILE A 131 2.34 -6.61 11.24
N ALA A 132 1.12 -7.10 11.41
CA ALA A 132 0.33 -6.89 12.62
C ALA A 132 1.05 -7.46 13.87
N GLU A 133 1.69 -8.63 13.76
CA GLU A 133 2.52 -9.20 14.81
C GLU A 133 3.73 -8.31 15.10
N ALA A 134 4.41 -7.79 14.09
CA ALA A 134 5.53 -6.88 14.26
C ALA A 134 5.14 -5.58 14.95
N LEU A 135 3.99 -5.00 14.64
CA LEU A 135 3.49 -3.76 15.25
C LEU A 135 2.92 -3.99 16.66
N SER A 136 2.45 -5.20 16.98
CA SER A 136 1.82 -5.50 18.27
C SER A 136 2.78 -5.25 19.44
N GLY A 137 2.35 -4.37 20.36
CA GLY A 137 3.15 -3.99 21.54
C GLY A 137 4.35 -3.10 21.23
N MET A 138 4.51 -2.63 19.98
CA MET A 138 5.58 -1.71 19.60
C MET A 138 5.15 -0.26 19.88
N ILE A 139 6.07 0.54 20.42
CA ILE A 139 5.90 1.99 20.58
C ILE A 139 6.92 2.67 19.68
N LEU A 140 6.46 3.16 18.54
CA LEU A 140 7.31 3.87 17.59
C LEU A 140 7.50 5.36 17.94
N GLY A 141 6.51 6.00 18.55
CA GLY A 141 6.54 7.44 18.86
C GLY A 141 6.39 8.34 17.64
N VAL A 142 6.16 7.76 16.47
CA VAL A 142 5.78 8.42 15.21
C VAL A 142 4.57 7.66 14.61
N PRO A 143 3.71 8.31 13.80
CA PRO A 143 2.58 7.64 13.17
C PRO A 143 2.98 6.45 12.30
N VAL A 144 2.14 5.42 12.25
CA VAL A 144 2.24 4.31 11.31
C VAL A 144 1.28 4.56 10.15
N VAL A 145 1.80 4.60 8.94
CA VAL A 145 1.05 4.82 7.70
C VAL A 145 0.91 3.51 6.93
N TRP A 146 -0.32 3.16 6.55
CA TRP A 146 -0.62 2.00 5.72
C TRP A 146 -0.94 2.44 4.30
N ASN A 147 0.05 2.32 3.41
CA ASN A 147 -0.07 2.68 1.99
C ASN A 147 -0.43 1.44 1.17
N SER A 148 -1.62 1.44 0.58
CA SER A 148 -2.14 0.26 -0.11
C SER A 148 -2.89 0.60 -1.40
N SER A 149 -3.14 -0.45 -2.19
CA SER A 149 -3.94 -0.35 -3.42
C SER A 149 -5.45 -0.24 -3.18
N GLY A 150 -5.92 -0.22 -1.94
CA GLY A 150 -7.34 -0.30 -1.58
C GLY A 150 -7.97 -1.70 -1.76
N TYR A 151 -7.34 -2.61 -2.50
CA TYR A 151 -7.86 -3.96 -2.75
C TYR A 151 -7.58 -4.90 -1.56
N GLU A 152 -8.35 -4.73 -0.49
CA GLU A 152 -8.14 -5.42 0.79
C GLU A 152 -9.45 -5.98 1.35
N SER A 153 -9.37 -7.09 2.06
CA SER A 153 -10.55 -7.63 2.74
C SER A 153 -10.76 -6.96 4.09
N VAL A 154 -12.00 -6.65 4.42
CA VAL A 154 -12.39 -6.03 5.70
C VAL A 154 -11.94 -6.88 6.88
N GLU A 155 -12.07 -8.21 6.78
CA GLU A 155 -11.65 -9.14 7.84
C GLU A 155 -10.16 -9.03 8.13
N THR A 156 -9.36 -8.82 7.10
CA THR A 156 -7.92 -8.71 7.22
C THR A 156 -7.50 -7.34 7.75
N LEU A 157 -8.16 -6.27 7.29
CA LEU A 157 -7.94 -4.92 7.82
C LEU A 157 -8.22 -4.83 9.33
N ARG A 158 -9.17 -5.60 9.85
CA ARG A 158 -9.45 -5.65 11.29
C ARG A 158 -8.29 -6.17 12.14
N LEU A 159 -7.32 -6.89 11.55
CA LEU A 159 -6.09 -7.26 12.24
C LEU A 159 -5.16 -6.06 12.50
N LEU A 160 -5.37 -4.97 11.79
CA LEU A 160 -4.62 -3.71 11.90
C LEU A 160 -5.31 -2.69 12.82
N ASP A 161 -6.51 -2.98 13.33
CA ASP A 161 -7.27 -2.04 14.18
C ASP A 161 -6.47 -1.68 15.45
N GLY A 162 -6.21 -0.39 15.65
CA GLY A 162 -5.37 0.13 16.73
C GLY A 162 -3.85 0.04 16.49
N LEU A 163 -3.40 -0.46 15.34
CA LEU A 163 -1.98 -0.55 14.97
C LEU A 163 -1.57 0.49 13.91
N ILE A 164 -2.53 1.03 13.18
CA ILE A 164 -2.34 2.02 12.11
C ILE A 164 -2.94 3.34 12.54
N ASP A 165 -2.21 4.42 12.31
CA ASP A 165 -2.64 5.79 12.59
C ASP A 165 -3.21 6.46 11.33
N VAL A 166 -2.58 6.24 10.18
CA VAL A 166 -2.95 6.85 8.90
C VAL A 166 -3.12 5.77 7.84
N TYR A 167 -4.28 5.76 7.19
CA TYR A 167 -4.50 4.95 6.00
C TYR A 167 -4.33 5.81 4.74
N LEU A 168 -3.53 5.30 3.80
CA LEU A 168 -3.23 5.93 2.50
C LEU A 168 -3.64 4.98 1.36
N PRO A 169 -4.96 4.70 1.21
CA PRO A 169 -5.45 3.82 0.15
C PRO A 169 -5.52 4.52 -1.20
N ASP A 170 -5.19 3.79 -2.26
CA ASP A 170 -5.63 4.19 -3.58
C ASP A 170 -7.09 3.74 -3.83
N MET A 171 -7.92 4.63 -4.37
CA MET A 171 -9.18 4.30 -5.01
C MET A 171 -8.99 4.42 -6.54
N LYS A 172 -8.70 3.27 -7.20
CA LYS A 172 -8.21 3.29 -8.59
C LYS A 172 -9.34 3.29 -9.61
N TYR A 173 -10.42 2.56 -9.31
CA TYR A 173 -11.49 2.31 -10.27
C TYR A 173 -12.86 2.30 -9.59
N GLU A 174 -13.84 2.90 -10.25
CA GLU A 174 -15.28 2.69 -10.06
C GLU A 174 -15.90 1.90 -11.22
N LYS A 175 -15.14 1.69 -12.30
CA LYS A 175 -15.58 0.92 -13.46
C LYS A 175 -15.04 -0.52 -13.39
N HIS A 176 -15.93 -1.51 -13.28
CA HIS A 176 -15.57 -2.94 -13.25
C HIS A 176 -14.73 -3.38 -14.46
N GLU A 177 -15.09 -2.87 -15.65
CA GLU A 177 -14.38 -3.22 -16.89
C GLU A 177 -12.96 -2.67 -16.90
N LEU A 178 -12.77 -1.42 -16.41
CA LEU A 178 -11.46 -0.81 -16.28
C LEU A 178 -10.61 -1.57 -15.25
N ALA A 179 -11.19 -1.91 -14.11
CA ALA A 179 -10.55 -2.70 -13.05
C ALA A 179 -10.13 -4.10 -13.54
N ARG A 180 -11.00 -4.77 -14.31
CA ARG A 180 -10.69 -6.06 -14.95
C ARG A 180 -9.55 -5.90 -15.95
N ARG A 181 -9.63 -4.92 -16.82
CA ARG A 181 -8.63 -4.65 -17.87
C ARG A 181 -7.26 -4.34 -17.27
N CYS A 182 -7.20 -3.44 -16.31
CA CYS A 182 -5.94 -2.92 -15.79
C CYS A 182 -5.33 -3.76 -14.67
N SER A 183 -6.14 -4.50 -13.91
CA SER A 183 -5.68 -5.19 -12.69
C SER A 183 -6.20 -6.61 -12.55
N GLY A 184 -7.00 -7.12 -13.50
CA GLY A 184 -7.61 -8.44 -13.42
C GLY A 184 -8.50 -8.63 -12.18
N ALA A 185 -9.13 -7.55 -11.70
CA ALA A 185 -9.94 -7.49 -10.47
C ALA A 185 -11.24 -6.75 -10.77
N ALA A 186 -12.20 -7.44 -11.41
CA ALA A 186 -13.48 -6.82 -11.77
C ALA A 186 -14.30 -6.39 -10.54
N ASP A 187 -14.05 -7.00 -9.40
CA ASP A 187 -14.67 -6.74 -8.10
C ASP A 187 -13.97 -5.62 -7.30
N TYR A 188 -13.04 -4.89 -7.94
CA TYR A 188 -12.25 -3.86 -7.26
C TYR A 188 -13.11 -2.75 -6.65
N PRO A 189 -14.14 -2.18 -7.34
CA PRO A 189 -14.92 -1.08 -6.78
C PRO A 189 -15.51 -1.42 -5.42
N GLU A 190 -16.33 -2.44 -5.34
CA GLU A 190 -17.02 -2.82 -4.09
C GLU A 190 -16.04 -3.23 -2.99
N VAL A 191 -14.95 -3.88 -3.37
CA VAL A 191 -13.91 -4.29 -2.41
C VAL A 191 -13.18 -3.08 -1.85
N ALA A 192 -12.78 -2.13 -2.70
CA ALA A 192 -12.05 -0.94 -2.29
C ALA A 192 -12.95 0.00 -1.46
N GLU A 193 -14.20 0.20 -1.89
CA GLU A 193 -15.18 0.97 -1.10
C GLU A 193 -15.34 0.41 0.31
N ALA A 194 -15.57 -0.90 0.45
CA ALA A 194 -15.72 -1.55 1.74
C ALA A 194 -14.44 -1.43 2.59
N ALA A 195 -13.27 -1.58 1.97
CA ALA A 195 -11.98 -1.45 2.65
C ALA A 195 -11.75 -0.03 3.17
N ILE A 196 -12.00 1.01 2.33
CA ILE A 196 -11.78 2.40 2.71
C ILE A 196 -12.77 2.83 3.81
N ARG A 197 -14.02 2.38 3.76
CA ARG A 197 -14.99 2.61 4.84
C ARG A 197 -14.54 1.96 6.16
N GLU A 198 -13.97 0.76 6.12
CA GLU A 198 -13.39 0.09 7.30
C GLU A 198 -12.17 0.84 7.82
N MET A 199 -11.27 1.32 6.94
CA MET A 199 -10.12 2.16 7.32
C MET A 199 -10.59 3.42 8.05
N PHE A 200 -11.60 4.11 7.52
CA PHE A 200 -12.20 5.29 8.18
C PHE A 200 -12.86 4.94 9.52
N ARG A 201 -13.54 3.79 9.63
CA ARG A 201 -14.08 3.31 10.91
C ARG A 201 -13.01 3.17 11.98
N GLN A 202 -11.80 2.71 11.62
CA GLN A 202 -10.70 2.47 12.56
C GLN A 202 -10.04 3.77 13.05
N VAL A 203 -9.82 4.71 12.15
CA VAL A 203 -9.04 5.91 12.48
C VAL A 203 -9.88 7.20 12.59
N GLY A 204 -11.08 7.22 12.01
CA GLY A 204 -11.97 8.39 12.03
C GLY A 204 -11.46 9.57 11.19
N PRO A 205 -11.96 10.80 11.46
CA PRO A 205 -11.57 12.00 10.74
C PRO A 205 -10.07 12.29 10.83
N TYR A 206 -9.51 12.86 9.75
CA TYR A 206 -8.09 13.18 9.71
C TYR A 206 -7.71 14.26 10.73
N LYS A 207 -6.45 14.20 11.15
CA LYS A 207 -5.84 15.19 12.05
C LYS A 207 -4.44 15.53 11.53
N LEU A 208 -4.18 16.84 11.48
CA LEU A 208 -2.86 17.38 11.21
C LEU A 208 -2.30 17.94 12.51
N ASP A 209 -0.98 17.88 12.66
CA ASP A 209 -0.27 18.56 13.75
C ASP A 209 0.01 20.03 13.41
N GLY A 210 0.77 20.72 14.28
CA GLY A 210 1.11 22.14 14.11
C GLY A 210 1.98 22.45 12.90
N ASP A 211 2.65 21.44 12.33
CA ASP A 211 3.49 21.54 11.13
C ASP A 211 2.76 21.10 9.86
N GLY A 212 1.46 20.76 9.98
CA GLY A 212 0.62 20.29 8.87
C GLY A 212 0.84 18.81 8.50
N LEU A 213 1.51 18.03 9.37
CA LEU A 213 1.74 16.61 9.14
C LEU A 213 0.56 15.79 9.64
N MET A 214 0.20 14.77 8.88
CA MET A 214 -0.93 13.91 9.21
C MET A 214 -0.56 12.91 10.31
N THR A 215 -1.28 13.01 11.43
CA THR A 215 -1.07 12.17 12.61
C THR A 215 -2.12 11.08 12.76
N ARG A 216 -3.25 11.20 12.07
CA ARG A 216 -4.36 10.24 12.10
C ARG A 216 -5.30 10.46 10.92
N GLY A 217 -6.00 9.42 10.47
CA GLY A 217 -7.10 9.54 9.52
C GLY A 217 -6.87 8.81 8.20
N VAL A 218 -7.66 9.18 7.18
CA VAL A 218 -7.59 8.59 5.84
C VAL A 218 -7.27 9.67 4.81
N LEU A 219 -6.29 9.41 3.96
CA LEU A 219 -5.99 10.17 2.76
C LEU A 219 -6.20 9.23 1.55
N ILE A 220 -7.26 9.46 0.79
CA ILE A 220 -7.63 8.63 -0.36
C ILE A 220 -6.93 9.17 -1.60
N ARG A 221 -6.22 8.31 -2.34
CA ARG A 221 -5.49 8.70 -3.55
C ARG A 221 -6.18 8.16 -4.80
N HIS A 222 -6.22 8.98 -5.84
CA HIS A 222 -6.67 8.57 -7.17
C HIS A 222 -5.68 8.99 -8.24
N LEU A 223 -5.13 8.01 -8.97
CA LEU A 223 -4.32 8.27 -10.16
C LEU A 223 -5.24 8.38 -11.38
N ILE A 224 -5.28 9.56 -11.98
CA ILE A 224 -6.00 9.79 -13.23
C ILE A 224 -5.36 8.92 -14.32
N LEU A 225 -6.17 8.10 -14.98
CA LEU A 225 -5.75 7.37 -16.18
C LEU A 225 -6.16 8.15 -17.44
N PRO A 226 -5.34 8.13 -18.50
CA PRO A 226 -5.68 8.83 -19.75
C PRO A 226 -7.01 8.36 -20.31
N ARG A 227 -7.85 9.27 -20.76
CA ARG A 227 -9.20 9.05 -21.32
C ARG A 227 -10.18 8.37 -20.36
N GLN A 228 -9.92 8.47 -19.05
CA GLN A 228 -10.77 7.85 -18.01
C GLN A 228 -11.33 8.90 -17.02
N GLU A 229 -11.66 10.09 -17.52
CA GLU A 229 -12.18 11.20 -16.70
C GLU A 229 -13.45 10.82 -15.95
N LEU A 230 -14.36 10.07 -16.60
CA LEU A 230 -15.59 9.59 -15.95
C LEU A 230 -15.30 8.64 -14.79
N ASN A 231 -14.26 7.81 -14.88
CA ASN A 231 -13.84 6.99 -13.75
C ASN A 231 -13.33 7.84 -12.59
N ALA A 232 -12.55 8.89 -12.89
CA ALA A 232 -12.06 9.80 -11.86
C ALA A 232 -13.20 10.59 -11.19
N MET A 233 -14.21 11.01 -11.96
CA MET A 233 -15.40 11.67 -11.42
C MET A 233 -16.21 10.73 -10.52
N ASP A 234 -16.47 9.48 -10.96
CA ASP A 234 -17.20 8.49 -10.15
C ASP A 234 -16.45 8.17 -8.83
N VAL A 235 -15.11 8.12 -8.86
CA VAL A 235 -14.29 7.97 -7.63
C VAL A 235 -14.46 9.16 -6.70
N MET A 236 -14.47 10.38 -7.23
CA MET A 236 -14.67 11.58 -6.40
C MET A 236 -16.10 11.64 -5.83
N ASP A 237 -17.12 11.23 -6.59
CA ASP A 237 -18.49 11.11 -6.14
C ASP A 237 -18.62 10.11 -4.99
N PHE A 238 -18.00 8.91 -5.13
CA PHE A 238 -17.94 7.93 -4.05
C PHE A 238 -17.37 8.54 -2.77
N VAL A 239 -16.26 9.29 -2.85
CA VAL A 239 -15.64 9.90 -1.66
C VAL A 239 -16.56 10.95 -1.05
N ALA A 240 -17.13 11.84 -1.86
CA ALA A 240 -18.02 12.92 -1.39
C ALA A 240 -19.31 12.37 -0.75
N GLU A 241 -19.85 11.27 -1.27
CA GLU A 241 -21.10 10.67 -0.76
C GLU A 241 -20.87 9.75 0.45
N SER A 242 -19.65 9.19 0.59
CA SER A 242 -19.36 8.17 1.59
C SER A 242 -18.88 8.69 2.92
N PHE A 243 -18.27 9.88 2.93
CA PHE A 243 -17.62 10.44 4.12
C PHE A 243 -18.16 11.82 4.45
N PRO A 244 -18.26 12.19 5.73
CA PRO A 244 -18.61 13.56 6.11
C PRO A 244 -17.64 14.57 5.50
N GLU A 245 -18.16 15.70 5.05
CA GLU A 245 -17.35 16.80 4.50
C GLU A 245 -16.21 17.17 5.45
N GLY A 246 -14.98 17.34 4.92
CA GLY A 246 -13.80 17.67 5.71
C GLY A 246 -13.33 16.55 6.66
N SER A 247 -13.76 15.30 6.49
CA SER A 247 -13.35 14.20 7.36
C SER A 247 -12.25 13.31 6.79
N VAL A 248 -12.05 13.33 5.48
CA VAL A 248 -10.97 12.62 4.76
C VAL A 248 -10.24 13.61 3.86
N LEU A 249 -8.96 13.35 3.61
CA LEU A 249 -8.21 14.05 2.55
C LEU A 249 -8.29 13.25 1.25
N PHE A 250 -8.27 13.97 0.12
CA PHE A 250 -8.26 13.37 -1.20
C PHE A 250 -7.05 13.87 -2.00
N SER A 251 -6.30 12.97 -2.64
CA SER A 251 -5.17 13.30 -3.50
C SER A 251 -5.45 12.88 -4.93
N LEU A 252 -5.63 13.87 -5.80
CA LEU A 252 -5.83 13.69 -7.23
C LEU A 252 -4.48 13.76 -7.95
N MET A 253 -3.97 12.59 -8.37
CA MET A 253 -2.64 12.46 -8.97
C MET A 253 -2.74 12.44 -10.50
N SER A 254 -1.96 13.30 -11.18
CA SER A 254 -1.85 13.36 -12.64
C SER A 254 -0.53 12.81 -13.19
N GLN A 255 0.25 12.16 -12.34
CA GLN A 255 1.61 11.66 -12.64
C GLN A 255 1.64 10.35 -13.47
N TYR A 256 0.54 9.98 -14.13
CA TYR A 256 0.52 8.78 -14.96
C TYR A 256 1.56 8.86 -16.08
N THR A 257 2.35 7.80 -16.20
CA THR A 257 3.26 7.57 -17.34
C THR A 257 3.02 6.17 -17.90
N PRO A 258 3.07 5.98 -19.23
CA PRO A 258 2.98 4.67 -19.85
C PRO A 258 4.07 3.74 -19.32
N MET A 259 3.67 2.52 -18.93
CA MET A 259 4.58 1.51 -18.39
C MET A 259 4.70 0.34 -19.37
N PRO A 260 5.84 -0.37 -19.41
CA PRO A 260 5.96 -1.60 -20.19
C PRO A 260 4.85 -2.59 -19.82
N GLY A 261 4.12 -3.10 -20.84
CA GLY A 261 2.93 -3.94 -20.68
C GLY A 261 1.62 -3.21 -20.93
N CYS A 262 1.65 -1.90 -21.15
CA CYS A 262 0.48 -1.11 -21.55
C CYS A 262 0.28 -1.05 -23.07
N GLU A 263 1.21 -1.54 -23.87
CA GLU A 263 1.27 -1.41 -25.34
C GLU A 263 0.05 -1.99 -26.08
N GLN A 264 -0.68 -2.90 -25.42
CA GLN A 264 -1.89 -3.48 -25.98
C GLN A 264 -3.13 -2.57 -25.86
N TRP A 265 -3.00 -1.42 -25.20
CA TRP A 265 -4.08 -0.46 -24.97
C TRP A 265 -3.63 0.95 -25.36
N ASP A 266 -4.15 1.47 -26.47
CA ASP A 266 -3.76 2.78 -27.02
C ASP A 266 -3.95 3.92 -26.02
N ASP A 267 -5.05 3.89 -25.24
CA ASP A 267 -5.34 4.90 -24.22
C ASP A 267 -4.30 4.91 -23.10
N LEU A 268 -3.72 3.77 -22.73
CA LEU A 268 -2.68 3.68 -21.71
C LEU A 268 -1.27 4.01 -22.22
N MET A 269 -1.10 4.28 -23.51
CA MET A 269 0.15 4.77 -24.08
C MET A 269 0.23 6.30 -24.15
N GLU A 270 -0.81 6.98 -23.66
CA GLU A 270 -0.85 8.43 -23.55
C GLU A 270 -0.56 8.89 -22.11
N THR A 271 -0.39 10.18 -21.93
CA THR A 271 -0.37 10.85 -20.61
C THR A 271 -1.67 11.62 -20.41
N VAL A 272 -1.96 11.99 -19.19
CA VAL A 272 -3.13 12.83 -18.87
C VAL A 272 -2.96 14.20 -19.53
N SER A 273 -3.99 14.67 -20.23
CA SER A 273 -3.95 16.00 -20.82
C SER A 273 -4.11 17.08 -19.74
N ARG A 274 -3.54 18.25 -20.01
CA ARG A 274 -3.70 19.40 -19.13
C ARG A 274 -5.16 19.79 -18.94
N GLU A 275 -5.94 19.78 -20.00
CA GLU A 275 -7.38 20.09 -19.98
C GLU A 275 -8.15 19.09 -19.10
N SER A 276 -7.91 17.78 -19.26
CA SER A 276 -8.51 16.76 -18.40
C SER A 276 -8.18 16.99 -16.92
N ASN A 277 -6.91 17.27 -16.61
CA ASN A 277 -6.48 17.52 -15.24
C ASN A 277 -7.15 18.76 -14.63
N GLU A 278 -7.18 19.89 -15.37
CA GLU A 278 -7.82 21.14 -14.93
C GLU A 278 -9.32 20.94 -14.69
N ASN A 279 -10.02 20.22 -15.57
CA ASN A 279 -11.44 19.89 -15.42
C ASN A 279 -11.72 19.01 -14.19
N LEU A 280 -10.88 18.02 -13.93
CA LEU A 280 -11.02 17.14 -12.76
C LEU A 280 -10.69 17.86 -11.45
N ILE A 281 -9.68 18.75 -11.42
CA ILE A 281 -9.41 19.63 -10.27
C ILE A 281 -10.61 20.57 -10.01
N TYR A 282 -11.22 21.11 -11.04
CA TYR A 282 -12.44 21.91 -10.88
C TYR A 282 -13.59 21.07 -10.30
N TYR A 283 -13.77 19.84 -10.79
CA TYR A 283 -14.80 18.92 -10.29
C TYR A 283 -14.56 18.55 -8.80
N MET A 284 -13.33 18.21 -8.42
CA MET A 284 -12.92 17.96 -7.04
C MET A 284 -13.31 19.11 -6.11
N LYS A 285 -12.99 20.36 -6.51
CA LYS A 285 -13.36 21.57 -5.75
C LYS A 285 -14.86 21.78 -5.66
N LYS A 286 -15.61 21.50 -6.74
CA LYS A 286 -17.08 21.61 -6.76
C LYS A 286 -17.75 20.65 -5.76
N LEU A 287 -17.17 19.47 -5.55
CA LEU A 287 -17.63 18.49 -4.56
C LEU A 287 -17.21 18.83 -3.13
N GLY A 288 -16.41 19.88 -2.90
CA GLY A 288 -15.90 20.23 -1.57
C GLY A 288 -14.84 19.26 -1.03
N LEU A 289 -14.19 18.46 -1.88
CA LEU A 289 -13.12 17.54 -1.46
C LEU A 289 -11.86 18.33 -1.13
N GLU A 290 -11.39 18.17 0.11
CA GLU A 290 -10.16 18.78 0.61
C GLU A 290 -8.95 17.87 0.33
N GLY A 291 -7.78 18.46 0.10
CA GLY A 291 -6.52 17.71 -0.06
C GLY A 291 -5.62 18.25 -1.16
N TYR A 292 -5.11 17.36 -2.01
CA TYR A 292 -4.01 17.66 -2.91
C TYR A 292 -4.38 17.40 -4.38
N SER A 293 -3.78 18.18 -5.26
CA SER A 293 -3.80 17.93 -6.70
C SER A 293 -2.41 18.19 -7.28
N GLN A 294 -2.03 17.40 -8.28
CA GLN A 294 -0.75 17.55 -8.95
C GLN A 294 -0.91 18.27 -10.28
N GLU A 295 0.15 19.02 -10.69
CA GLU A 295 0.27 19.50 -12.06
C GLU A 295 0.75 18.36 -12.97
N VAL A 296 0.36 18.41 -14.26
CA VAL A 296 0.76 17.39 -15.26
C VAL A 296 2.29 17.26 -15.40
N ALA A 297 3.03 18.34 -15.11
CA ALA A 297 4.49 18.33 -15.09
C ALA A 297 5.11 17.39 -14.03
N ALA A 298 4.32 16.91 -13.06
CA ALA A 298 4.77 15.93 -12.06
C ALA A 298 4.95 14.50 -12.60
N ALA A 299 4.57 14.24 -13.87
CA ALA A 299 4.73 12.95 -14.52
C ALA A 299 6.20 12.67 -14.89
N THR A 300 7.08 12.60 -13.88
CA THR A 300 8.49 12.21 -14.02
C THR A 300 8.74 10.89 -13.31
N GLY A 301 9.66 10.06 -13.82
CA GLY A 301 10.04 8.81 -13.15
C GLY A 301 10.84 9.00 -11.85
N GLU A 302 11.10 10.24 -11.45
CA GLU A 302 11.97 10.60 -10.31
C GLU A 302 11.39 10.23 -8.95
N LEU A 303 10.09 9.98 -8.87
CA LEU A 303 9.41 9.57 -7.63
C LEU A 303 9.50 8.05 -7.37
N ILE A 304 10.02 7.27 -8.31
CA ILE A 304 10.19 5.83 -8.16
C ILE A 304 11.56 5.58 -7.54
N PRO A 305 11.65 5.01 -6.31
CA PRO A 305 12.94 4.74 -5.70
C PRO A 305 13.63 3.53 -6.34
N ASP A 306 14.95 3.47 -6.25
CA ASP A 306 15.71 2.26 -6.58
C ASP A 306 15.40 1.16 -5.54
N PHE A 307 15.05 -0.04 -6.02
CA PHE A 307 14.77 -1.20 -5.17
C PHE A 307 16.00 -2.07 -5.01
N ASP A 308 17.05 -1.50 -4.45
CA ASP A 308 18.41 -2.05 -4.34
C ASP A 308 18.71 -2.75 -3.00
N GLY A 309 17.72 -2.88 -2.13
CA GLY A 309 17.88 -3.43 -0.79
C GLY A 309 18.38 -2.43 0.25
N THR A 310 18.47 -1.14 -0.07
CA THR A 310 18.88 -0.10 0.87
C THR A 310 18.09 -0.18 2.19
N GLY A 311 18.80 -0.17 3.33
CA GLY A 311 18.22 -0.18 4.68
C GLY A 311 17.64 -1.54 5.11
N VAL A 312 17.73 -2.57 4.27
CA VAL A 312 17.32 -3.94 4.59
C VAL A 312 18.57 -4.74 4.95
N GLU A 313 18.97 -4.70 6.22
CA GLU A 313 20.13 -5.46 6.69
C GLU A 313 19.76 -6.90 7.04
N MET A 314 20.53 -7.86 6.53
CA MET A 314 20.47 -9.23 7.04
C MET A 314 21.13 -9.30 8.41
N ASN A 315 20.48 -9.95 9.35
CA ASN A 315 21.13 -10.33 10.59
C ASN A 315 22.28 -11.31 10.26
N THR A 316 23.52 -10.87 10.42
CA THR A 316 24.71 -11.64 10.03
C THR A 316 24.88 -12.93 10.83
N GLU A 317 24.10 -13.14 11.89
CA GLU A 317 24.07 -14.40 12.65
C GLU A 317 23.36 -15.53 11.87
N ASP A 318 22.38 -15.21 11.01
CA ASP A 318 21.72 -16.20 10.17
C ASP A 318 22.59 -16.72 9.02
N LEU A 319 23.67 -16.01 8.66
CA LEU A 319 24.63 -16.43 7.64
C LEU A 319 25.69 -17.41 8.15
N LYS A 320 26.03 -17.38 9.44
CA LYS A 320 27.05 -18.25 10.04
C LYS A 320 26.59 -19.71 10.16
N THR A 321 25.28 -19.95 10.17
CA THR A 321 24.71 -21.31 10.29
C THR A 321 24.50 -22.03 8.95
N LYS A 322 24.86 -21.41 7.82
CA LYS A 322 24.78 -22.06 6.48
C LYS A 322 26.06 -22.79 6.06
N ASN A 323 27.17 -22.63 6.82
CA ASN A 323 28.48 -23.20 6.51
C ASN A 323 28.99 -24.24 7.55
N GLU A 324 28.12 -24.74 8.43
CA GLU A 324 28.43 -25.88 9.30
C GLU A 324 27.57 -27.11 8.95
#